data_f0262613db7cfeb249d9057783ac2199
#
_entry.id   f0262613db7cfeb249d9057783ac2199
#
_cell.length_a   1.000
_cell.length_b   1.000
_cell.length_c   1.000
_cell.angle_alpha   90.00
_cell.angle_beta   90.00
_cell.angle_gamma   90.00
#
_symmetry.space_group_name_H-M   'P 1'
#
loop_
_entity.id
_entity.type
_entity.pdbx_description
1 polymer ?
#
loop_
_entity_poly.entity_id
_entity_poly.type
_entity_poly.pdbx_seq_one_letter_code
_entity_poly.pdbx_strand_id
1 'polypeptide(L)'
;MNDLISNAIARPALLVILGCALCGMLLRIFSTVGRRELQTMWFFNLIGLVVVVAANVTFSRGVINWANAFEIAATGLAVLGALQIACVLVFQLVMPALGLAGPRIAQDLAFMVSVMASAIYGLSQLGVDPSKLFTTSAILTAVLAFAMQDTLGNVLGGVVLQLDNSLKVGDFVRVDTITGTVVDVRWRYTAIETNDREVVILPNSALMKQRFHVLRPRNGEPLVWRRTLHFNIDPNATAPHVIAVMNKAVADSRITLVSATRPASTVLADVTAGYCRYALRYWLTEPEADSSTDSLVRIHVVAAQHWQEVKSHCLRRC
;
A
#
# COMPACT_ATOMS: atom_id res chain seq x y z
N MET A 1 55.58 26.77 6.82
CA MET A 1 54.24 26.79 7.45
C MET A 1 53.21 27.40 6.50
N ASN A 2 53.52 28.50 5.78
CA ASN A 2 52.59 29.09 4.81
C ASN A 2 52.31 28.18 3.61
N ASP A 3 53.28 27.45 3.08
CA ASP A 3 53.11 26.52 1.96
C ASP A 3 52.29 25.28 2.33
N LEU A 4 52.35 24.84 3.57
CA LEU A 4 51.47 23.77 4.10
C LEU A 4 50.02 24.20 4.19
N ILE A 5 49.78 25.44 4.60
CA ILE A 5 48.43 26.01 4.72
C ILE A 5 47.86 26.28 3.33
N SER A 6 48.66 26.82 2.39
CA SER A 6 48.20 27.09 1.02
C SER A 6 47.87 25.80 0.25
N ASN A 7 48.66 24.74 0.39
CA ASN A 7 48.40 23.43 -0.20
C ASN A 7 47.23 22.71 0.46
N ALA A 8 46.98 22.89 1.76
CA ALA A 8 45.85 22.33 2.46
C ALA A 8 44.51 22.99 2.02
N ILE A 9 44.53 24.30 1.86
CA ILE A 9 43.34 25.07 1.44
C ILE A 9 42.95 24.79 -0.01
N ALA A 10 43.94 24.47 -0.88
CA ALA A 10 43.72 24.14 -2.29
C ALA A 10 43.10 22.73 -2.50
N ARG A 11 42.98 21.91 -1.47
CA ARG A 11 42.45 20.55 -1.61
C ARG A 11 40.90 20.55 -1.60
N PRO A 12 40.27 19.96 -2.62
CA PRO A 12 38.82 19.98 -2.74
C PRO A 12 38.09 19.34 -1.56
N ALA A 13 38.70 18.31 -0.95
CA ALA A 13 38.14 17.62 0.22
C ALA A 13 37.99 18.56 1.44
N LEU A 14 38.95 19.43 1.70
CA LEU A 14 38.86 20.38 2.81
C LEU A 14 37.75 21.41 2.62
N LEU A 15 37.64 21.92 1.40
CA LEU A 15 36.58 22.89 1.07
C LEU A 15 35.17 22.28 1.23
N VAL A 16 34.99 21.01 0.82
CA VAL A 16 33.73 20.29 1.01
C VAL A 16 33.44 20.05 2.50
N ILE A 17 34.44 19.61 3.28
CA ILE A 17 34.28 19.39 4.73
C ILE A 17 33.90 20.68 5.45
N LEU A 18 34.56 21.79 5.14
CA LEU A 18 34.22 23.11 5.71
C LEU A 18 32.84 23.59 5.29
N GLY A 19 32.47 23.42 4.03
CA GLY A 19 31.12 23.71 3.52
C GLY A 19 30.04 22.88 4.22
N CYS A 20 30.31 21.61 4.42
CA CYS A 20 29.41 20.72 5.16
C CYS A 20 29.29 21.13 6.63
N ALA A 21 30.37 21.51 7.28
CA ALA A 21 30.35 21.99 8.67
C ALA A 21 29.55 23.29 8.80
N LEU A 22 29.74 24.23 7.88
CA LEU A 22 28.98 25.49 7.84
C LEU A 22 27.49 25.23 7.60
N CYS A 23 27.15 24.37 6.65
CA CYS A 23 25.76 24.00 6.37
C CYS A 23 25.11 23.33 7.59
N GLY A 24 25.81 22.42 8.27
CA GLY A 24 25.34 21.79 9.51
C GLY A 24 25.11 22.79 10.64
N MET A 25 25.95 23.83 10.74
CA MET A 25 25.79 24.91 11.70
C MET A 25 24.55 25.77 11.36
N LEU A 26 24.35 26.10 10.10
CA LEU A 26 23.18 26.85 9.65
C LEU A 26 21.88 26.07 9.88
N LEU A 27 21.88 24.76 9.57
CA LEU A 27 20.75 23.89 9.83
C LEU A 27 20.38 23.82 11.32
N ARG A 28 21.37 23.83 12.20
CA ARG A 28 21.15 23.89 13.64
C ARG A 28 20.46 25.18 14.11
N ILE A 29 20.73 26.31 13.46
CA ILE A 29 20.21 27.62 13.82
C ILE A 29 18.79 27.80 13.24
N PHE A 30 18.55 27.36 12.01
CA PHE A 30 17.35 27.67 11.25
C PHE A 30 16.31 26.53 11.18
N SER A 31 16.66 25.30 11.60
CA SER A 31 15.76 24.15 11.48
C SER A 31 15.64 23.34 12.77
N THR A 32 14.53 22.59 12.87
CA THR A 32 14.21 21.67 13.98
C THR A 32 14.86 20.29 13.79
N VAL A 33 15.99 20.20 13.09
CA VAL A 33 16.72 18.95 12.82
C VAL A 33 17.06 18.22 14.12
N GLY A 34 16.80 16.93 14.17
CA GLY A 34 17.00 16.11 15.36
C GLY A 34 18.46 16.11 15.83
N ARG A 35 18.68 16.16 17.15
CA ARG A 35 20.05 16.15 17.75
C ARG A 35 20.91 14.99 17.29
N ARG A 36 20.32 13.81 17.09
CA ARG A 36 21.03 12.60 16.65
C ARG A 36 21.63 12.74 15.25
N GLU A 37 20.88 13.32 14.33
CA GLU A 37 21.32 13.50 12.93
C GLU A 37 22.44 14.53 12.83
N LEU A 38 22.34 15.63 13.57
CA LEU A 38 23.40 16.61 13.69
C LEU A 38 24.67 16.02 14.30
N GLN A 39 24.57 15.17 15.32
CA GLN A 39 25.71 14.47 15.91
C GLN A 39 26.42 13.57 14.89
N THR A 40 25.66 12.83 14.09
CA THR A 40 26.22 11.96 13.04
C THR A 40 26.94 12.79 11.98
N MET A 41 26.36 13.91 11.54
CA MET A 41 27.01 14.84 10.60
C MET A 41 28.34 15.39 11.16
N TRP A 42 28.34 15.86 12.41
CA TRP A 42 29.55 16.37 13.04
C TRP A 42 30.61 15.30 13.20
N PHE A 43 30.23 14.06 13.51
CA PHE A 43 31.14 12.92 13.63
C PHE A 43 31.87 12.63 12.32
N PHE A 44 31.15 12.54 11.19
CA PHE A 44 31.79 12.32 9.89
C PHE A 44 32.68 13.48 9.45
N ASN A 45 32.25 14.73 9.68
CA ASN A 45 33.04 15.89 9.35
C ASN A 45 34.30 16.00 10.20
N LEU A 46 34.26 15.65 11.51
CA LEU A 46 35.41 15.63 12.41
C LEU A 46 36.40 14.57 11.97
N ILE A 47 35.97 13.34 11.68
CA ILE A 47 36.82 12.29 11.15
C ILE A 47 37.45 12.72 9.83
N GLY A 48 36.70 13.28 8.91
CA GLY A 48 37.19 13.79 7.65
C GLY A 48 38.28 14.84 7.82
N LEU A 49 38.10 15.77 8.76
CA LEU A 49 39.11 16.76 9.10
C LEU A 49 40.39 16.14 9.63
N VAL A 50 40.29 15.17 10.54
CA VAL A 50 41.45 14.44 11.10
C VAL A 50 42.20 13.72 9.98
N VAL A 51 41.50 13.07 9.04
CA VAL A 51 42.14 12.36 7.90
C VAL A 51 42.82 13.34 6.95
N VAL A 52 42.24 14.52 6.68
CA VAL A 52 42.87 15.58 5.88
C VAL A 52 44.18 16.06 6.55
N VAL A 53 44.14 16.29 7.85
CA VAL A 53 45.35 16.68 8.61
C VAL A 53 46.41 15.56 8.54
N ALA A 54 46.04 14.31 8.71
CA ALA A 54 46.94 13.17 8.56
C ALA A 54 47.57 13.09 7.14
N ALA A 55 46.76 13.32 6.09
CA ALA A 55 47.23 13.38 4.72
C ALA A 55 48.31 14.48 4.51
N ASN A 56 48.09 15.66 5.10
CA ASN A 56 49.04 16.77 5.01
C ASN A 56 50.35 16.48 5.78
N VAL A 57 50.26 15.89 6.97
CA VAL A 57 51.45 15.52 7.78
C VAL A 57 52.28 14.42 7.10
N THR A 58 51.64 13.40 6.53
CA THR A 58 52.34 12.33 5.81
C THR A 58 52.98 12.84 4.51
N PHE A 59 52.32 13.73 3.80
CA PHE A 59 52.84 14.40 2.61
C PHE A 59 54.11 15.24 2.97
N SER A 60 54.05 16.04 4.03
CA SER A 60 55.18 16.84 4.48
C SER A 60 56.38 16.02 4.95
N ARG A 61 56.17 14.77 5.36
CA ARG A 61 57.22 13.81 5.74
C ARG A 61 57.75 13.01 4.55
N GLY A 62 57.29 13.23 3.33
CA GLY A 62 57.73 12.54 2.12
C GLY A 62 57.20 11.12 1.94
N VAL A 63 56.20 10.70 2.74
CA VAL A 63 55.60 9.36 2.65
C VAL A 63 54.39 9.41 1.69
N ILE A 64 54.69 9.46 0.38
CA ILE A 64 53.73 9.76 -0.69
C ILE A 64 52.60 8.71 -0.75
N ASN A 65 52.93 7.42 -0.59
CA ASN A 65 51.90 6.35 -0.69
C ASN A 65 50.79 6.48 0.36
N TRP A 66 51.15 6.79 1.60
CA TRP A 66 50.19 7.02 2.68
C TRP A 66 49.44 8.33 2.53
N ALA A 67 50.11 9.36 2.01
CA ALA A 67 49.43 10.65 1.72
C ALA A 67 48.31 10.49 0.70
N ASN A 68 48.53 9.75 -0.39
CA ASN A 68 47.51 9.46 -1.38
C ASN A 68 46.34 8.64 -0.80
N ALA A 69 46.64 7.61 0.01
CA ALA A 69 45.62 6.81 0.67
C ALA A 69 44.71 7.66 1.59
N PHE A 70 45.32 8.54 2.41
CA PHE A 70 44.58 9.46 3.27
C PHE A 70 43.79 10.49 2.49
N GLU A 71 44.28 10.95 1.35
CA GLU A 71 43.54 11.90 0.48
C GLU A 71 42.29 11.26 -0.15
N ILE A 72 42.40 10.01 -0.62
CA ILE A 72 41.25 9.23 -1.12
C ILE A 72 40.23 9.02 0.00
N ALA A 73 40.67 8.63 1.20
CA ALA A 73 39.82 8.46 2.36
C ALA A 73 39.12 9.76 2.78
N ALA A 74 39.85 10.89 2.77
CA ALA A 74 39.31 12.21 3.09
C ALA A 74 38.23 12.65 2.07
N THR A 75 38.49 12.40 0.78
CA THR A 75 37.53 12.70 -0.28
C THR A 75 36.29 11.85 -0.15
N GLY A 76 36.40 10.56 0.15
CA GLY A 76 35.27 9.66 0.42
C GLY A 76 34.42 10.15 1.60
N LEU A 77 35.05 10.53 2.72
CA LEU A 77 34.36 11.09 3.89
C LEU A 77 33.69 12.43 3.61
N ALA A 78 34.31 13.29 2.80
CA ALA A 78 33.72 14.55 2.39
C ALA A 78 32.46 14.35 1.52
N VAL A 79 32.48 13.39 0.59
CA VAL A 79 31.34 13.01 -0.23
C VAL A 79 30.23 12.43 0.63
N LEU A 80 30.55 11.56 1.61
CA LEU A 80 29.57 11.02 2.57
C LEU A 80 28.90 12.14 3.38
N GLY A 81 29.67 13.10 3.89
CA GLY A 81 29.15 14.24 4.61
C GLY A 81 28.20 15.10 3.75
N ALA A 82 28.57 15.35 2.49
CA ALA A 82 27.75 16.10 1.55
C ALA A 82 26.43 15.37 1.22
N LEU A 83 26.49 14.07 0.97
CA LEU A 83 25.31 13.24 0.72
C LEU A 83 24.37 13.17 1.93
N GLN A 84 24.93 13.08 3.14
CA GLN A 84 24.14 13.11 4.37
C GLN A 84 23.40 14.44 4.53
N ILE A 85 24.08 15.57 4.26
CA ILE A 85 23.43 16.88 4.28
C ILE A 85 22.32 16.97 3.23
N ALA A 86 22.58 16.49 2.01
CA ALA A 86 21.59 16.45 0.96
C ALA A 86 20.35 15.62 1.37
N CYS A 87 20.56 14.46 1.99
CA CYS A 87 19.45 13.65 2.54
C CYS A 87 18.65 14.42 3.60
N VAL A 88 19.33 15.06 4.56
CA VAL A 88 18.65 15.85 5.59
C VAL A 88 17.87 17.00 5.00
N LEU A 89 18.45 17.74 4.06
CA LEU A 89 17.78 18.85 3.35
C LEU A 89 16.52 18.36 2.62
N VAL A 90 16.62 17.26 1.87
CA VAL A 90 15.49 16.71 1.11
C VAL A 90 14.39 16.23 2.04
N PHE A 91 14.71 15.39 3.02
CA PHE A 91 13.68 14.74 3.84
C PHE A 91 13.13 15.65 4.95
N GLN A 92 13.89 16.64 5.43
CA GLN A 92 13.47 17.48 6.56
C GLN A 92 13.10 18.91 6.17
N LEU A 93 13.52 19.42 5.00
CA LEU A 93 13.11 20.73 4.52
C LEU A 93 12.21 20.63 3.29
N VAL A 94 12.67 19.95 2.23
CA VAL A 94 11.98 19.97 0.93
C VAL A 94 10.68 19.17 0.98
N MET A 95 10.68 17.94 1.48
CA MET A 95 9.48 17.12 1.54
C MET A 95 8.36 17.73 2.41
N PRO A 96 8.63 18.22 3.63
CA PRO A 96 7.61 18.91 4.43
C PRO A 96 7.10 20.19 3.78
N ALA A 97 7.97 20.96 3.10
CA ALA A 97 7.57 22.15 2.37
C ALA A 97 6.62 21.86 1.20
N LEU A 98 6.71 20.66 0.63
CA LEU A 98 5.79 20.17 -0.41
C LEU A 98 4.54 19.45 0.18
N GLY A 99 4.37 19.44 1.51
CA GLY A 99 3.26 18.74 2.16
C GLY A 99 3.39 17.20 2.18
N LEU A 100 4.58 16.69 1.86
CA LEU A 100 4.86 15.25 1.83
C LEU A 100 5.53 14.83 3.15
N ALA A 101 4.91 13.93 3.90
CA ALA A 101 5.53 13.33 5.09
C ALA A 101 6.39 12.13 4.67
N GLY A 102 7.70 12.33 4.58
CA GLY A 102 8.65 11.24 4.31
C GLY A 102 8.81 10.31 5.53
N PRO A 103 8.66 8.99 5.38
CA PRO A 103 8.92 8.05 6.46
C PRO A 103 10.42 8.05 6.83
N ARG A 104 10.74 7.98 8.11
CA ARG A 104 12.15 7.95 8.61
C ARG A 104 12.97 6.82 7.97
N ILE A 105 12.32 5.68 7.71
CA ILE A 105 12.94 4.53 7.01
C ILE A 105 13.47 4.93 5.63
N ALA A 106 12.79 5.81 4.88
CA ALA A 106 13.25 6.25 3.56
C ALA A 106 14.53 7.08 3.66
N GLN A 107 14.66 7.92 4.68
CA GLN A 107 15.88 8.68 4.96
C GLN A 107 17.05 7.76 5.32
N ASP A 108 16.82 6.80 6.23
CA ASP A 108 17.85 5.83 6.63
C ASP A 108 18.31 4.98 5.44
N LEU A 109 17.38 4.55 4.59
CA LEU A 109 17.67 3.79 3.37
C LEU A 109 18.46 4.62 2.35
N ALA A 110 18.09 5.86 2.13
CA ALA A 110 18.81 6.79 1.25
C ALA A 110 20.24 7.02 1.76
N PHE A 111 20.43 7.15 3.07
CA PHE A 111 21.74 7.27 3.69
C PHE A 111 22.57 6.00 3.50
N MET A 112 22.02 4.80 3.73
CA MET A 112 22.69 3.52 3.48
C MET A 112 23.16 3.38 2.03
N VAL A 113 22.29 3.71 1.06
CA VAL A 113 22.64 3.71 -0.38
C VAL A 113 23.77 4.68 -0.67
N SER A 114 23.76 5.86 -0.06
CA SER A 114 24.82 6.88 -0.19
C SER A 114 26.16 6.39 0.36
N VAL A 115 26.15 5.73 1.52
CA VAL A 115 27.35 5.10 2.12
C VAL A 115 27.91 4.03 1.17
N MET A 116 27.07 3.18 0.64
CA MET A 116 27.48 2.11 -0.28
C MET A 116 28.07 2.68 -1.59
N ALA A 117 27.41 3.68 -2.18
CA ALA A 117 27.90 4.35 -3.38
C ALA A 117 29.27 5.02 -3.16
N SER A 118 29.45 5.69 -2.01
CA SER A 118 30.74 6.30 -1.65
C SER A 118 31.85 5.28 -1.40
N ALA A 119 31.52 4.14 -0.80
CA ALA A 119 32.47 3.05 -0.60
C ALA A 119 32.93 2.46 -1.95
N ILE A 120 31.99 2.21 -2.87
CA ILE A 120 32.29 1.71 -4.23
C ILE A 120 33.15 2.73 -4.98
N TYR A 121 32.82 4.02 -4.89
CA TYR A 121 33.61 5.09 -5.50
C TYR A 121 35.02 5.13 -4.91
N GLY A 122 35.19 5.08 -3.59
CA GLY A 122 36.46 5.02 -2.93
C GLY A 122 37.33 3.82 -3.35
N LEU A 123 36.72 2.64 -3.44
CA LEU A 123 37.40 1.42 -3.93
C LEU A 123 37.85 1.56 -5.39
N SER A 124 37.06 2.20 -6.24
CA SER A 124 37.42 2.45 -7.66
C SER A 124 38.67 3.37 -7.76
N GLN A 125 38.78 4.37 -6.88
CA GLN A 125 39.95 5.25 -6.82
C GLN A 125 41.23 4.51 -6.36
N LEU A 126 41.08 3.44 -5.59
CA LEU A 126 42.15 2.54 -5.18
C LEU A 126 42.55 1.52 -6.27
N GLY A 127 41.96 1.58 -7.46
CA GLY A 127 42.21 0.67 -8.57
C GLY A 127 41.48 -0.67 -8.48
N VAL A 128 40.55 -0.82 -7.53
CA VAL A 128 39.69 -2.01 -7.46
C VAL A 128 38.57 -1.83 -8.48
N ASP A 129 38.46 -2.79 -9.40
CA ASP A 129 37.40 -2.78 -10.40
C ASP A 129 36.06 -3.15 -9.75
N PRO A 130 35.09 -2.22 -9.69
CA PRO A 130 33.78 -2.50 -9.10
C PRO A 130 33.03 -3.63 -9.78
N SER A 131 33.27 -3.88 -11.08
CA SER A 131 32.59 -4.95 -11.82
C SER A 131 32.91 -6.34 -11.27
N LYS A 132 34.13 -6.54 -10.73
CA LYS A 132 34.53 -7.80 -10.07
C LYS A 132 33.76 -8.04 -8.78
N LEU A 133 33.43 -6.95 -8.04
CA LEU A 133 32.64 -7.03 -6.82
C LEU A 133 31.17 -7.40 -7.16
N PHE A 134 30.63 -6.83 -8.24
CA PHE A 134 29.28 -7.17 -8.67
C PHE A 134 29.13 -8.60 -9.19
N THR A 135 30.14 -9.12 -9.89
CA THR A 135 30.11 -10.50 -10.42
C THR A 135 30.06 -11.53 -9.29
N THR A 136 30.87 -11.36 -8.24
CA THR A 136 30.84 -12.25 -7.07
C THR A 136 29.57 -12.10 -6.23
N SER A 137 28.93 -10.93 -6.27
CA SER A 137 27.68 -10.64 -5.54
C SER A 137 26.43 -11.09 -6.27
N ALA A 138 26.50 -11.54 -7.54
CA ALA A 138 25.34 -11.86 -8.35
C ALA A 138 24.43 -12.93 -7.70
N ILE A 139 25.02 -13.99 -7.15
CA ILE A 139 24.28 -15.06 -6.45
C ILE A 139 23.62 -14.50 -5.18
N LEU A 140 24.35 -13.73 -4.39
CA LEU A 140 23.81 -13.13 -3.16
C LEU A 140 22.67 -12.16 -3.48
N THR A 141 22.84 -11.36 -4.54
CA THR A 141 21.79 -10.43 -5.02
C THR A 141 20.55 -11.18 -5.47
N ALA A 142 20.69 -12.30 -6.18
CA ALA A 142 19.58 -13.13 -6.59
C ALA A 142 18.83 -13.71 -5.37
N VAL A 143 19.56 -14.25 -4.39
CA VAL A 143 18.96 -14.78 -3.14
C VAL A 143 18.21 -13.68 -2.40
N LEU A 144 18.78 -12.48 -2.29
CA LEU A 144 18.16 -11.34 -1.64
C LEU A 144 16.91 -10.88 -2.39
N ALA A 145 16.96 -10.85 -3.74
CA ALA A 145 15.81 -10.49 -4.58
C ALA A 145 14.64 -11.46 -4.37
N PHE A 146 14.91 -12.78 -4.32
CA PHE A 146 13.90 -13.78 -3.99
C PHE A 146 13.34 -13.60 -2.57
N ALA A 147 14.20 -13.36 -1.59
CA ALA A 147 13.77 -13.12 -0.21
C ALA A 147 12.89 -11.87 -0.06
N MET A 148 13.11 -10.84 -0.90
CA MET A 148 12.33 -9.60 -0.89
C MET A 148 11.15 -9.58 -1.85
N GLN A 149 10.94 -10.63 -2.64
CA GLN A 149 9.93 -10.69 -3.70
C GLN A 149 8.53 -10.32 -3.19
N ASP A 150 8.10 -10.90 -2.07
CA ASP A 150 6.78 -10.62 -1.50
C ASP A 150 6.66 -9.18 -0.97
N THR A 151 7.72 -8.65 -0.39
CA THR A 151 7.75 -7.27 0.08
C THR A 151 7.60 -6.28 -1.07
N LEU A 152 8.39 -6.46 -2.14
CA LEU A 152 8.29 -5.66 -3.35
C LEU A 152 6.92 -5.82 -4.02
N GLY A 153 6.40 -7.04 -4.09
CA GLY A 153 5.06 -7.31 -4.62
C GLY A 153 3.96 -6.57 -3.87
N ASN A 154 4.04 -6.48 -2.54
CA ASN A 154 3.09 -5.71 -1.74
C ASN A 154 3.19 -4.20 -1.99
N VAL A 155 4.41 -3.67 -2.05
CA VAL A 155 4.64 -2.23 -2.30
C VAL A 155 4.14 -1.84 -3.70
N LEU A 156 4.57 -2.56 -4.72
CA LEU A 156 4.15 -2.31 -6.10
C LEU A 156 2.64 -2.49 -6.26
N GLY A 157 2.07 -3.53 -5.66
CA GLY A 157 0.62 -3.75 -5.64
C GLY A 157 -0.14 -2.59 -5.04
N GLY A 158 0.32 -2.04 -3.91
CA GLY A 158 -0.29 -0.86 -3.27
C GLY A 158 -0.21 0.39 -4.15
N VAL A 159 0.92 0.61 -4.79
CA VAL A 159 1.09 1.74 -5.74
C VAL A 159 0.14 1.60 -6.93
N VAL A 160 0.06 0.42 -7.55
CA VAL A 160 -0.83 0.16 -8.69
C VAL A 160 -2.30 0.34 -8.29
N LEU A 161 -2.74 -0.24 -7.16
CA LEU A 161 -4.12 -0.09 -6.68
C LEU A 161 -4.52 1.38 -6.50
N GLN A 162 -3.61 2.22 -5.99
CA GLN A 162 -3.85 3.64 -5.80
C GLN A 162 -3.81 4.44 -7.11
N LEU A 163 -2.83 4.20 -7.98
CA LEU A 163 -2.68 4.92 -9.25
C LEU A 163 -3.85 4.63 -10.22
N ASP A 164 -4.23 3.36 -10.35
CA ASP A 164 -5.32 2.96 -11.23
C ASP A 164 -6.70 3.26 -10.65
N ASN A 165 -6.77 3.69 -9.39
CA ASN A 165 -8.04 3.85 -8.67
C ASN A 165 -8.92 2.60 -8.73
N SER A 166 -8.31 1.43 -8.84
CA SER A 166 -9.02 0.15 -8.88
C SER A 166 -9.78 -0.13 -7.59
N LEU A 167 -9.24 0.37 -6.47
CA LEU A 167 -9.81 0.26 -5.13
C LEU A 167 -9.68 1.60 -4.41
N LYS A 168 -10.76 2.04 -3.77
CA LYS A 168 -10.81 3.30 -3.02
C LYS A 168 -11.34 3.06 -1.62
N VAL A 169 -10.92 3.90 -0.68
CA VAL A 169 -11.53 3.94 0.66
C VAL A 169 -13.01 4.28 0.51
N GLY A 170 -13.87 3.50 1.18
CA GLY A 170 -15.32 3.58 1.07
C GLY A 170 -15.94 2.66 0.00
N ASP A 171 -15.16 1.98 -0.83
CA ASP A 171 -15.71 0.97 -1.74
C ASP A 171 -16.16 -0.27 -0.94
N PHE A 172 -17.35 -0.78 -1.27
CA PHE A 172 -17.78 -2.08 -0.77
C PHE A 172 -17.22 -3.17 -1.69
N VAL A 173 -16.49 -4.11 -1.10
CA VAL A 173 -15.75 -5.12 -1.86
C VAL A 173 -16.03 -6.53 -1.37
N ARG A 174 -15.88 -7.47 -2.29
CA ARG A 174 -15.85 -8.90 -1.99
C ARG A 174 -14.60 -9.50 -2.58
N VAL A 175 -13.77 -10.01 -1.69
CA VAL A 175 -12.49 -10.66 -1.98
C VAL A 175 -12.55 -12.07 -1.43
N ASP A 176 -12.66 -13.07 -2.30
CA ASP A 176 -12.89 -14.46 -1.93
C ASP A 176 -14.10 -14.61 -0.97
N THR A 177 -13.88 -15.03 0.27
CA THR A 177 -14.92 -15.17 1.31
C THR A 177 -15.15 -13.89 2.13
N ILE A 178 -14.26 -12.89 2.01
CA ILE A 178 -14.32 -11.65 2.77
C ILE A 178 -15.17 -10.64 2.03
N THR A 179 -16.19 -10.11 2.71
CA THR A 179 -17.06 -9.05 2.18
C THR A 179 -17.10 -7.91 3.18
N GLY A 180 -16.93 -6.68 2.71
CA GLY A 180 -16.92 -5.51 3.58
C GLY A 180 -16.53 -4.22 2.87
N THR A 181 -16.36 -3.17 3.64
CA THR A 181 -16.01 -1.83 3.15
C THR A 181 -14.51 -1.57 3.32
N VAL A 182 -13.87 -1.04 2.30
CA VAL A 182 -12.46 -0.64 2.34
C VAL A 182 -12.30 0.55 3.26
N VAL A 183 -11.58 0.40 4.37
CA VAL A 183 -11.33 1.47 5.35
C VAL A 183 -9.99 2.15 5.14
N ASP A 184 -8.99 1.43 4.61
CA ASP A 184 -7.67 2.01 4.34
C ASP A 184 -6.95 1.25 3.21
N VAL A 185 -6.17 1.98 2.40
CA VAL A 185 -5.30 1.43 1.36
C VAL A 185 -3.90 1.98 1.57
N ARG A 186 -3.03 1.15 2.14
CA ARG A 186 -1.63 1.48 2.44
C ARG A 186 -0.69 0.91 1.39
N TRP A 187 0.56 1.34 1.41
CA TRP A 187 1.59 0.88 0.49
C TRP A 187 1.85 -0.65 0.54
N ARG A 188 1.57 -1.33 1.64
CA ARG A 188 1.81 -2.76 1.84
C ARG A 188 0.54 -3.60 1.95
N TYR A 189 -0.55 -3.03 2.42
CA TYR A 189 -1.79 -3.74 2.71
C TYR A 189 -3.01 -2.87 2.44
N THR A 190 -4.13 -3.54 2.25
CA THR A 190 -5.46 -2.94 2.23
C THR A 190 -6.26 -3.47 3.41
N ALA A 191 -6.93 -2.59 4.14
CA ALA A 191 -7.78 -2.94 5.28
C ALA A 191 -9.26 -2.89 4.86
N ILE A 192 -9.99 -3.97 5.16
CA ILE A 192 -11.42 -4.12 4.86
C ILE A 192 -12.16 -4.35 6.18
N GLU A 193 -13.13 -3.51 6.50
CA GLU A 193 -14.04 -3.70 7.62
C GLU A 193 -15.21 -4.57 7.14
N THR A 194 -15.40 -5.73 7.78
CA THR A 194 -16.50 -6.65 7.50
C THR A 194 -17.79 -6.18 8.16
N ASN A 195 -18.93 -6.79 7.77
CA ASN A 195 -20.22 -6.50 8.40
C ASN A 195 -20.27 -6.88 9.90
N ASP A 196 -19.35 -7.73 10.35
CA ASP A 196 -19.20 -8.12 11.77
C ASP A 196 -18.30 -7.16 12.56
N ARG A 197 -17.91 -6.02 11.97
CA ARG A 197 -17.00 -5.02 12.55
C ARG A 197 -15.57 -5.49 12.75
N GLU A 198 -15.16 -6.53 12.07
CA GLU A 198 -13.78 -6.99 12.06
C GLU A 198 -13.00 -6.28 10.94
N VAL A 199 -11.78 -5.87 11.23
CA VAL A 199 -10.89 -5.31 10.22
C VAL A 199 -9.94 -6.40 9.73
N VAL A 200 -10.14 -6.82 8.51
CA VAL A 200 -9.28 -7.79 7.83
C VAL A 200 -8.19 -7.07 7.06
N ILE A 201 -6.94 -7.41 7.34
CA ILE A 201 -5.76 -6.83 6.68
C ILE A 201 -5.29 -7.77 5.59
N LEU A 202 -5.43 -7.35 4.33
CA LEU A 202 -5.03 -8.13 3.17
C LEU A 202 -3.74 -7.56 2.56
N PRO A 203 -2.68 -8.36 2.38
CA PRO A 203 -1.49 -7.94 1.66
C PRO A 203 -1.83 -7.54 0.21
N ASN A 204 -1.30 -6.42 -0.27
CA ASN A 204 -1.62 -5.94 -1.62
C ASN A 204 -1.20 -6.92 -2.72
N SER A 205 -0.10 -7.67 -2.52
CA SER A 205 0.33 -8.72 -3.46
C SER A 205 -0.70 -9.84 -3.59
N ALA A 206 -1.44 -10.17 -2.52
CA ALA A 206 -2.51 -11.15 -2.56
C ALA A 206 -3.72 -10.62 -3.34
N LEU A 207 -4.11 -9.36 -3.11
CA LEU A 207 -5.18 -8.70 -3.87
C LEU A 207 -4.89 -8.64 -5.37
N MET A 208 -3.64 -8.38 -5.76
CA MET A 208 -3.25 -8.32 -7.18
C MET A 208 -3.25 -9.69 -7.88
N LYS A 209 -3.13 -10.78 -7.12
CA LYS A 209 -3.10 -12.15 -7.67
C LYS A 209 -4.48 -12.80 -7.78
N GLN A 210 -5.49 -12.25 -7.13
CA GLN A 210 -6.83 -12.83 -7.09
C GLN A 210 -7.90 -11.89 -7.65
N ARG A 211 -9.07 -12.44 -7.96
CA ARG A 211 -10.21 -11.65 -8.42
C ARG A 211 -10.89 -11.02 -7.22
N PHE A 212 -11.16 -9.74 -7.30
CA PHE A 212 -12.01 -9.05 -6.35
C PHE A 212 -13.16 -8.34 -7.07
N HIS A 213 -14.29 -8.23 -6.40
CA HIS A 213 -15.47 -7.54 -6.90
C HIS A 213 -15.61 -6.22 -6.16
N VAL A 214 -15.77 -5.13 -6.90
CA VAL A 214 -16.01 -3.81 -6.32
C VAL A 214 -17.44 -3.39 -6.63
N LEU A 215 -18.20 -3.07 -5.60
CA LEU A 215 -19.51 -2.47 -5.73
C LEU A 215 -19.35 -0.96 -5.56
N ARG A 216 -19.61 -0.25 -6.63
CA ARG A 216 -19.48 1.22 -6.69
C ARG A 216 -20.64 1.81 -7.45
N PRO A 217 -21.13 3.00 -7.07
CA PRO A 217 -22.10 3.75 -7.87
C PRO A 217 -21.59 3.94 -9.30
N ARG A 218 -22.47 3.82 -10.29
CA ARG A 218 -22.14 4.03 -11.70
C ARG A 218 -22.97 5.17 -12.27
N ASN A 219 -22.33 6.05 -13.03
CA ASN A 219 -22.99 7.12 -13.80
C ASN A 219 -23.95 7.99 -12.97
N GLY A 220 -23.62 8.25 -11.70
CA GLY A 220 -24.48 9.05 -10.81
C GLY A 220 -25.71 8.30 -10.26
N GLU A 221 -25.91 7.03 -10.62
CA GLU A 221 -26.94 6.21 -10.00
C GLU A 221 -26.52 5.78 -8.58
N PRO A 222 -27.46 5.66 -7.63
CA PRO A 222 -27.17 5.17 -6.30
C PRO A 222 -26.62 3.74 -6.35
N LEU A 223 -25.82 3.38 -5.37
CA LEU A 223 -25.32 2.03 -5.22
C LEU A 223 -26.48 1.06 -5.06
N VAL A 224 -26.55 0.06 -5.93
CA VAL A 224 -27.53 -1.03 -5.82
C VAL A 224 -26.84 -2.35 -6.11
N TRP A 225 -27.09 -3.32 -5.26
CA TRP A 225 -26.52 -4.66 -5.37
C TRP A 225 -27.59 -5.70 -5.60
N ARG A 226 -27.49 -6.47 -6.68
CA ARG A 226 -28.45 -7.54 -6.97
C ARG A 226 -28.19 -8.75 -6.08
N ARG A 227 -29.12 -9.04 -5.19
CA ARG A 227 -29.16 -10.27 -4.37
C ARG A 227 -29.98 -11.34 -5.07
N THR A 228 -29.65 -12.61 -4.83
CA THR A 228 -30.39 -13.75 -5.34
C THR A 228 -30.65 -14.72 -4.20
N LEU A 229 -31.92 -14.97 -3.92
CA LEU A 229 -32.35 -15.95 -2.91
C LEU A 229 -32.97 -17.15 -3.60
N HIS A 230 -32.61 -18.33 -3.13
CA HIS A 230 -33.15 -19.57 -3.65
C HIS A 230 -34.24 -20.11 -2.74
N PHE A 231 -35.34 -20.55 -3.35
CA PHE A 231 -36.48 -21.19 -2.69
C PHE A 231 -36.74 -22.50 -3.38
N ASN A 232 -36.95 -23.57 -2.59
CA ASN A 232 -37.37 -24.87 -3.08
C ASN A 232 -38.87 -25.02 -2.80
N ILE A 233 -39.68 -25.18 -3.84
CA ILE A 233 -41.13 -25.22 -3.78
C ILE A 233 -41.65 -26.52 -4.39
N ASP A 234 -42.74 -27.02 -3.87
CA ASP A 234 -43.38 -28.24 -4.33
C ASP A 234 -43.69 -28.17 -5.87
N PRO A 235 -43.36 -29.23 -6.65
CA PRO A 235 -43.57 -29.27 -8.08
C PRO A 235 -45.05 -29.20 -8.50
N ASN A 236 -45.97 -29.47 -7.57
CA ASN A 236 -47.42 -29.39 -7.84
C ASN A 236 -47.92 -27.93 -8.00
N ALA A 237 -47.14 -26.93 -7.54
CA ALA A 237 -47.46 -25.54 -7.73
C ALA A 237 -47.10 -25.07 -9.17
N THR A 238 -48.03 -24.42 -9.85
CA THR A 238 -47.79 -23.91 -11.19
C THR A 238 -46.74 -22.80 -11.19
N ALA A 239 -45.71 -22.94 -11.99
CA ALA A 239 -44.58 -22.01 -11.99
C ALA A 239 -44.97 -20.53 -12.23
N PRO A 240 -45.86 -20.18 -13.17
CA PRO A 240 -46.32 -18.79 -13.35
C PRO A 240 -46.98 -18.20 -12.09
N HIS A 241 -47.72 -19.02 -11.36
CA HIS A 241 -48.38 -18.58 -10.11
C HIS A 241 -47.36 -18.31 -9.02
N VAL A 242 -46.39 -19.24 -8.81
CA VAL A 242 -45.32 -19.05 -7.85
C VAL A 242 -44.52 -17.79 -8.13
N ILE A 243 -44.12 -17.58 -9.38
CA ILE A 243 -43.38 -16.38 -9.81
C ILE A 243 -44.17 -15.11 -9.51
N ALA A 244 -45.46 -15.08 -9.83
CA ALA A 244 -46.35 -13.92 -9.58
C ALA A 244 -46.47 -13.62 -8.06
N VAL A 245 -46.66 -14.65 -7.22
CA VAL A 245 -46.77 -14.53 -5.76
C VAL A 245 -45.46 -14.01 -5.15
N MET A 246 -44.32 -14.57 -5.55
CA MET A 246 -43.02 -14.15 -5.02
C MET A 246 -42.68 -12.71 -5.40
N ASN A 247 -42.88 -12.32 -6.65
CA ASN A 247 -42.64 -10.96 -7.10
C ASN A 247 -43.55 -9.95 -6.38
N LYS A 248 -44.82 -10.29 -6.23
CA LYS A 248 -45.80 -9.49 -5.51
C LYS A 248 -45.48 -9.35 -4.02
N ALA A 249 -45.04 -10.42 -3.37
CA ALA A 249 -44.65 -10.42 -1.96
C ALA A 249 -43.57 -9.39 -1.67
N VAL A 250 -42.57 -9.27 -2.53
CA VAL A 250 -41.47 -8.27 -2.38
C VAL A 250 -41.99 -6.86 -2.73
N ALA A 251 -42.81 -6.70 -3.75
CA ALA A 251 -43.32 -5.40 -4.17
C ALA A 251 -44.27 -4.78 -3.11
N ASP A 252 -45.18 -5.58 -2.53
CA ASP A 252 -46.17 -5.12 -1.56
C ASP A 252 -45.58 -4.87 -0.15
N SER A 253 -44.51 -5.55 0.19
CA SER A 253 -43.91 -5.52 1.55
C SER A 253 -43.18 -4.23 1.89
N ARG A 254 -42.84 -3.39 0.89
CA ARG A 254 -42.07 -2.13 1.05
C ARG A 254 -40.88 -2.24 2.01
N ILE A 255 -40.06 -3.30 1.83
CA ILE A 255 -38.88 -3.51 2.65
C ILE A 255 -37.92 -2.33 2.43
N THR A 256 -37.51 -1.66 3.51
CA THR A 256 -36.85 -0.35 3.50
C THR A 256 -35.58 -0.30 2.64
N LEU A 257 -34.81 -1.39 2.60
CA LEU A 257 -33.51 -1.46 1.90
C LEU A 257 -33.61 -2.13 0.52
N VAL A 258 -34.83 -2.47 0.07
CA VAL A 258 -35.07 -3.00 -1.28
C VAL A 258 -35.41 -1.85 -2.22
N SER A 259 -34.71 -1.75 -3.35
CA SER A 259 -34.91 -0.70 -4.34
C SER A 259 -36.29 -0.75 -4.94
N ALA A 260 -37.06 0.35 -4.82
CA ALA A 260 -38.36 0.50 -5.46
C ALA A 260 -38.24 0.78 -6.97
N THR A 261 -37.12 1.33 -7.43
CA THR A 261 -36.91 1.69 -8.84
C THR A 261 -36.60 0.49 -9.73
N ARG A 262 -36.08 -0.59 -9.11
CA ARG A 262 -35.73 -1.83 -9.82
C ARG A 262 -36.54 -2.99 -9.23
N PRO A 263 -37.61 -3.43 -9.90
CA PRO A 263 -38.53 -4.44 -9.38
C PRO A 263 -37.82 -5.78 -9.18
N ALA A 264 -38.24 -6.52 -8.17
CA ALA A 264 -37.82 -7.90 -7.96
C ALA A 264 -38.26 -8.79 -9.13
N SER A 265 -37.50 -9.80 -9.44
CA SER A 265 -37.79 -10.76 -10.50
C SER A 265 -37.49 -12.19 -10.05
N THR A 266 -38.44 -13.07 -10.25
CA THR A 266 -38.29 -14.49 -9.93
C THR A 266 -38.16 -15.29 -11.22
N VAL A 267 -37.23 -16.25 -11.25
CA VAL A 267 -37.08 -17.20 -12.34
C VAL A 267 -37.07 -18.63 -11.79
N LEU A 268 -37.61 -19.58 -12.56
CA LEU A 268 -37.41 -20.99 -12.30
C LEU A 268 -35.96 -21.33 -12.67
N ALA A 269 -35.15 -21.68 -11.69
CA ALA A 269 -33.71 -21.92 -11.85
C ALA A 269 -33.39 -23.39 -12.15
N ASP A 270 -34.16 -24.32 -11.55
CA ASP A 270 -33.91 -25.73 -11.69
C ASP A 270 -35.18 -26.54 -11.34
N VAL A 271 -35.32 -27.74 -11.91
CA VAL A 271 -36.42 -28.68 -11.64
C VAL A 271 -35.82 -30.05 -11.31
N THR A 272 -36.16 -30.54 -10.14
CA THR A 272 -35.74 -31.84 -9.64
C THR A 272 -36.95 -32.71 -9.35
N ALA A 273 -36.75 -34.03 -9.14
CA ALA A 273 -37.84 -34.95 -8.85
C ALA A 273 -38.68 -34.60 -7.59
N GLY A 274 -38.08 -33.87 -6.64
CA GLY A 274 -38.72 -33.55 -5.36
C GLY A 274 -39.11 -32.09 -5.15
N TYR A 275 -38.57 -31.16 -5.94
CA TYR A 275 -38.86 -29.72 -5.84
C TYR A 275 -38.46 -28.95 -7.10
N CYS A 276 -39.09 -27.81 -7.26
CA CYS A 276 -38.71 -26.77 -8.21
C CYS A 276 -37.94 -25.68 -7.48
N ARG A 277 -36.72 -25.34 -7.95
CA ARG A 277 -35.89 -24.28 -7.38
C ARG A 277 -36.14 -22.98 -8.08
N TYR A 278 -36.60 -22.00 -7.34
CA TYR A 278 -36.83 -20.64 -7.82
C TYR A 278 -35.72 -19.72 -7.32
N ALA A 279 -35.23 -18.83 -8.18
CA ALA A 279 -34.26 -17.79 -7.86
C ALA A 279 -34.96 -16.44 -7.87
N LEU A 280 -35.26 -15.91 -6.69
CA LEU A 280 -35.78 -14.56 -6.49
C LEU A 280 -34.62 -13.58 -6.48
N ARG A 281 -34.65 -12.62 -7.38
CA ARG A 281 -33.64 -11.56 -7.53
C ARG A 281 -34.25 -10.24 -7.12
N TYR A 282 -33.58 -9.52 -6.21
CA TYR A 282 -33.97 -8.18 -5.80
C TYR A 282 -32.73 -7.28 -5.70
N TRP A 283 -32.94 -5.99 -5.61
CA TRP A 283 -31.87 -5.01 -5.57
C TRP A 283 -31.80 -4.37 -4.19
N LEU A 284 -30.65 -4.58 -3.52
CA LEU A 284 -30.32 -4.05 -2.21
C LEU A 284 -29.66 -2.68 -2.37
N THR A 285 -30.08 -1.69 -1.56
CA THR A 285 -29.53 -0.32 -1.60
C THR A 285 -28.34 -0.13 -0.65
N GLU A 286 -28.27 -0.92 0.41
CA GLU A 286 -27.17 -0.88 1.39
C GLU A 286 -26.49 -2.25 1.50
N PRO A 287 -25.33 -2.43 0.90
CA PRO A 287 -24.65 -3.74 0.89
C PRO A 287 -24.33 -4.31 2.27
N GLU A 288 -24.10 -3.45 3.27
CA GLU A 288 -23.77 -3.85 4.65
C GLU A 288 -24.95 -4.57 5.35
N ALA A 289 -26.18 -4.29 4.94
CA ALA A 289 -27.39 -4.88 5.51
C ALA A 289 -27.90 -6.11 4.73
N ASP A 290 -27.02 -6.82 4.04
CA ASP A 290 -27.39 -7.92 3.15
C ASP A 290 -28.08 -9.08 3.87
N SER A 291 -27.53 -9.56 4.98
CA SER A 291 -28.03 -10.70 5.73
C SER A 291 -29.42 -10.43 6.38
N SER A 292 -29.57 -9.24 6.97
CA SER A 292 -30.84 -8.83 7.60
C SER A 292 -31.94 -8.64 6.56
N THR A 293 -31.63 -8.02 5.44
CA THR A 293 -32.60 -7.81 4.35
C THR A 293 -32.96 -9.12 3.66
N ASP A 294 -31.98 -10.02 3.42
CA ASP A 294 -32.23 -11.36 2.92
C ASP A 294 -33.23 -12.12 3.80
N SER A 295 -33.08 -12.01 5.14
CA SER A 295 -34.00 -12.63 6.11
C SER A 295 -35.41 -12.04 6.00
N LEU A 296 -35.54 -10.70 5.94
CA LEU A 296 -36.84 -10.04 5.78
C LEU A 296 -37.53 -10.45 4.47
N VAL A 297 -36.81 -10.47 3.35
CA VAL A 297 -37.34 -10.92 2.06
C VAL A 297 -37.83 -12.37 2.16
N ARG A 298 -37.08 -13.26 2.80
CA ARG A 298 -37.49 -14.67 3.00
C ARG A 298 -38.79 -14.76 3.80
N ILE A 299 -38.90 -14.01 4.91
CA ILE A 299 -40.10 -13.99 5.76
C ILE A 299 -41.34 -13.56 4.96
N HIS A 300 -41.23 -12.48 4.21
CA HIS A 300 -42.36 -11.97 3.41
C HIS A 300 -42.80 -12.93 2.29
N VAL A 301 -41.83 -13.56 1.62
CA VAL A 301 -42.10 -14.56 0.58
C VAL A 301 -42.78 -15.79 1.16
N VAL A 302 -42.25 -16.34 2.27
CA VAL A 302 -42.81 -17.51 2.94
C VAL A 302 -44.23 -17.21 3.47
N ALA A 303 -44.44 -16.05 4.10
CA ALA A 303 -45.75 -15.61 4.56
C ALA A 303 -46.78 -15.52 3.40
N ALA A 304 -46.38 -14.90 2.26
CA ALA A 304 -47.25 -14.77 1.11
C ALA A 304 -47.67 -16.12 0.49
N GLN A 305 -46.75 -17.09 0.48
CA GLN A 305 -47.03 -18.46 0.03
C GLN A 305 -48.05 -19.16 0.95
N HIS A 306 -47.84 -19.07 2.25
CA HIS A 306 -48.74 -19.70 3.25
C HIS A 306 -50.17 -19.13 3.18
N TRP A 307 -50.32 -17.81 3.02
CA TRP A 307 -51.64 -17.17 2.85
C TRP A 307 -52.35 -17.64 1.58
N GLN A 308 -51.63 -17.92 0.51
CA GLN A 308 -52.21 -18.44 -0.74
C GLN A 308 -52.67 -19.89 -0.62
N GLU A 309 -51.91 -20.74 0.07
CA GLU A 309 -52.34 -22.12 0.37
C GLU A 309 -53.56 -22.17 1.27
N VAL A 310 -53.64 -21.33 2.29
CA VAL A 310 -54.83 -21.21 3.16
C VAL A 310 -56.03 -20.74 2.37
N LYS A 311 -55.90 -19.73 1.49
CA LYS A 311 -56.98 -19.29 0.63
C LYS A 311 -57.45 -20.36 -0.35
N SER A 312 -56.53 -21.11 -0.95
CA SER A 312 -56.91 -22.19 -1.88
C SER A 312 -57.60 -23.37 -1.16
N HIS A 313 -57.28 -23.62 0.11
CA HIS A 313 -57.93 -24.62 0.93
C HIS A 313 -59.35 -24.17 1.34
N CYS A 314 -59.53 -22.91 1.71
CA CYS A 314 -60.87 -22.37 2.00
C CYS A 314 -61.80 -22.36 0.77
N LEU A 315 -61.27 -22.00 -0.41
CA LEU A 315 -62.06 -21.98 -1.65
C LEU A 315 -62.41 -23.37 -2.21
N ARG A 316 -61.70 -24.44 -1.78
CA ARG A 316 -62.07 -25.82 -2.14
C ARG A 316 -63.05 -26.45 -1.18
N ARG A 317 -63.40 -25.83 -0.06
CA ARG A 317 -64.37 -26.30 0.94
C ARG A 317 -65.68 -25.53 0.93
N CYS A 318 -65.82 -24.52 0.10
CA CYS A 318 -67.04 -23.87 -0.28
C CYS A 318 -67.46 -24.24 -1.72
#